data_bdd1aff91cbc272ed80f8b3dd1d1bb43
#
_entry.id   bdd1aff91cbc272ed80f8b3dd1d1bb43
#
_cell.length_a   1.000
_cell.length_b   1.000
_cell.length_c   1.000
_cell.angle_alpha   90.00
_cell.angle_beta   90.00
_cell.angle_gamma   90.00
#
_symmetry.space_group_name_H-M   'P 1'
#
loop_
_entity.id
_entity.type
_entity.pdbx_description
1 polymer ?
#
loop_
_entity_poly.entity_id
_entity_poly.type
_entity_poly.pdbx_seq_one_letter_code
_entity_poly.pdbx_strand_id
1 'polypeptide(L)'
;MNLKNTWYAGFVLVLLQACTSSDAYLEQGRALLKEGKTREAIAALNQAVEADEENAEALNTRGVAYFEQKEYSNAQLDYDQAIQVAPNFYRPYYNRALLKIAQSDLEGALKDYSDAIRLVPDTARSASSDLYLNRGQLFATQSQVQPAITDFTKAIELNPKNALALYNRGNLYFNQKNLPAALADFQKSVEADPAFGKAFYGLGLAQLLNNQRDAACLSLKQAKQLGYADAVNAVAQYCQ
;
A
#
# COMPACT_ATOMS: atom_id res chain seq x y z
N MET A 1 25.87 22.81 -49.11
CA MET A 1 26.06 22.52 -47.67
C MET A 1 24.70 22.68 -46.97
N ASN A 2 24.11 21.59 -46.50
CA ASN A 2 22.69 21.50 -46.12
C ASN A 2 22.43 22.09 -44.74
N LEU A 3 21.85 23.27 -44.69
CA LEU A 3 21.39 23.96 -43.45
C LEU A 3 20.25 23.24 -42.68
N LYS A 4 19.69 22.17 -43.23
CA LYS A 4 18.58 21.42 -42.63
C LYS A 4 18.99 20.46 -41.51
N ASN A 5 20.25 20.01 -41.45
CA ASN A 5 20.70 19.03 -40.47
C ASN A 5 21.15 19.63 -39.11
N THR A 6 21.39 20.93 -39.04
CA THR A 6 21.82 21.58 -37.79
C THR A 6 20.68 21.82 -36.82
N TRP A 7 19.44 21.98 -37.30
CA TRP A 7 18.26 22.19 -36.44
C TRP A 7 17.79 20.92 -35.71
N TYR A 8 17.89 19.75 -36.38
CA TYR A 8 17.53 18.51 -35.76
C TYR A 8 18.50 18.05 -34.67
N ALA A 9 19.79 18.29 -34.85
CA ALA A 9 20.80 17.95 -33.85
C ALA A 9 20.69 18.83 -32.57
N GLY A 10 20.35 20.10 -32.71
CA GLY A 10 20.13 21.03 -31.61
C GLY A 10 18.87 20.67 -30.80
N PHE A 11 17.79 20.31 -31.47
CA PHE A 11 16.52 19.93 -30.82
C PHE A 11 16.64 18.62 -30.03
N VAL A 12 17.33 17.62 -30.59
CA VAL A 12 17.61 16.33 -29.92
C VAL A 12 18.52 16.51 -28.72
N LEU A 13 19.55 17.39 -28.80
CA LEU A 13 20.45 17.66 -27.66
C LEU A 13 19.75 18.37 -26.51
N VAL A 14 18.84 19.30 -26.80
CA VAL A 14 18.07 20.03 -25.78
C VAL A 14 17.07 19.08 -25.10
N LEU A 15 16.42 18.18 -25.82
CA LEU A 15 15.53 17.18 -25.25
C LEU A 15 16.27 16.19 -24.37
N LEU A 16 17.46 15.72 -24.76
CA LEU A 16 18.29 14.81 -23.95
C LEU A 16 18.79 15.49 -22.67
N GLN A 17 19.13 16.78 -22.72
CA GLN A 17 19.58 17.57 -21.56
C GLN A 17 18.42 17.85 -20.59
N ALA A 18 17.21 18.10 -21.10
CA ALA A 18 16.00 18.29 -20.28
C ALA A 18 15.62 16.99 -19.53
N CYS A 19 15.60 15.84 -20.22
CA CYS A 19 15.34 14.54 -19.58
C CYS A 19 16.36 14.23 -18.48
N THR A 20 17.66 14.45 -18.71
CA THR A 20 18.68 14.18 -17.68
C THR A 20 18.55 15.09 -16.47
N SER A 21 18.08 16.33 -16.63
CA SER A 21 17.86 17.24 -15.52
C SER A 21 16.60 16.88 -14.72
N SER A 22 15.51 16.50 -15.38
CA SER A 22 14.27 16.05 -14.73
C SER A 22 14.53 14.82 -13.85
N ASP A 23 15.20 13.80 -14.38
CA ASP A 23 15.53 12.58 -13.65
C ASP A 23 16.47 12.86 -12.46
N ALA A 24 17.43 13.75 -12.61
CA ALA A 24 18.34 14.12 -11.51
C ALA A 24 17.57 14.78 -10.36
N TYR A 25 16.67 15.71 -10.66
CA TYR A 25 15.83 16.34 -9.65
C TYR A 25 14.81 15.37 -9.04
N LEU A 26 14.27 14.42 -9.82
CA LEU A 26 13.41 13.36 -9.32
C LEU A 26 14.15 12.50 -8.29
N GLU A 27 15.37 12.04 -8.59
CA GLU A 27 16.18 11.25 -7.66
C GLU A 27 16.56 12.04 -6.41
N GLN A 28 16.86 13.33 -6.53
CA GLN A 28 17.06 14.21 -5.38
C GLN A 28 15.80 14.30 -4.52
N GLY A 29 14.62 14.49 -5.12
CA GLY A 29 13.35 14.53 -4.42
C GLY A 29 13.06 13.22 -3.67
N ARG A 30 13.29 12.08 -4.32
CA ARG A 30 13.17 10.75 -3.69
C ARG A 30 14.09 10.56 -2.50
N ALA A 31 15.33 11.01 -2.60
CA ALA A 31 16.29 10.95 -1.50
C ALA A 31 15.82 11.80 -0.30
N LEU A 32 15.36 13.01 -0.55
CA LEU A 32 14.84 13.93 0.47
C LEU A 32 13.58 13.37 1.15
N LEU A 33 12.68 12.71 0.41
CA LEU A 33 11.53 12.03 1.01
C LEU A 33 11.95 10.90 1.95
N LYS A 34 12.95 10.11 1.58
CA LYS A 34 13.49 9.04 2.46
C LYS A 34 14.10 9.60 3.74
N GLU A 35 14.62 10.83 3.72
CA GLU A 35 15.14 11.54 4.87
C GLU A 35 14.03 12.26 5.69
N GLY A 36 12.77 12.20 5.26
CA GLY A 36 11.66 12.92 5.89
C GLY A 36 11.64 14.43 5.63
N LYS A 37 12.45 14.93 4.68
CA LYS A 37 12.56 16.34 4.31
C LYS A 37 11.54 16.69 3.22
N THR A 38 10.25 16.51 3.51
CA THR A 38 9.18 16.58 2.51
C THR A 38 9.07 17.93 1.81
N ARG A 39 9.31 19.08 2.51
CA ARG A 39 9.27 20.39 1.89
C ARG A 39 10.41 20.62 0.87
N GLU A 40 11.60 20.16 1.22
CA GLU A 40 12.77 20.25 0.33
C GLU A 40 12.59 19.30 -0.87
N ALA A 41 11.98 18.14 -0.66
CA ALA A 41 11.62 17.22 -1.71
C ALA A 41 10.64 17.84 -2.72
N ILE A 42 9.60 18.54 -2.25
CA ILE A 42 8.67 19.26 -3.13
C ILE A 42 9.42 20.29 -3.99
N ALA A 43 10.38 21.04 -3.42
CA ALA A 43 11.15 22.01 -4.18
C ALA A 43 11.98 21.35 -5.30
N ALA A 44 12.65 20.23 -5.02
CA ALA A 44 13.38 19.46 -6.03
C ALA A 44 12.44 18.86 -7.09
N LEU A 45 11.30 18.33 -6.67
CA LEU A 45 10.30 17.75 -7.57
C LEU A 45 9.60 18.79 -8.44
N ASN A 46 9.45 20.03 -7.99
CA ASN A 46 9.03 21.15 -8.84
C ASN A 46 10.02 21.36 -9.99
N GLN A 47 11.32 21.34 -9.71
CA GLN A 47 12.34 21.45 -10.75
C GLN A 47 12.31 20.26 -11.71
N ALA A 48 12.01 19.04 -11.20
CA ALA A 48 11.85 17.87 -12.05
C ALA A 48 10.68 18.05 -13.03
N VAL A 49 9.52 18.51 -12.55
CA VAL A 49 8.33 18.72 -13.39
C VAL A 49 8.49 19.93 -14.31
N GLU A 50 9.15 21.00 -13.86
CA GLU A 50 9.48 22.15 -14.72
C GLU A 50 10.43 21.77 -15.87
N ALA A 51 11.36 20.85 -15.62
CA ALA A 51 12.29 20.36 -16.65
C ALA A 51 11.62 19.40 -17.65
N ASP A 52 10.60 18.65 -17.20
CA ASP A 52 9.81 17.74 -18.03
C ASP A 52 8.40 17.58 -17.43
N GLU A 53 7.42 18.29 -18.00
CA GLU A 53 6.02 18.28 -17.56
C GLU A 53 5.32 16.95 -17.83
N GLU A 54 5.88 16.07 -18.69
CA GLU A 54 5.37 14.74 -19.01
C GLU A 54 6.08 13.64 -18.22
N ASN A 55 6.97 13.99 -17.29
CA ASN A 55 7.58 13.00 -16.40
C ASN A 55 6.56 12.48 -15.37
N ALA A 56 5.86 11.41 -15.72
CA ALA A 56 4.82 10.81 -14.87
C ALA A 56 5.37 10.33 -13.49
N GLU A 57 6.64 9.92 -13.42
CA GLU A 57 7.26 9.53 -12.16
C GLU A 57 7.55 10.74 -11.25
N ALA A 58 7.97 11.86 -11.81
CA ALA A 58 8.16 13.11 -11.07
C ALA A 58 6.82 13.64 -10.53
N LEU A 59 5.80 13.70 -11.39
CA LEU A 59 4.42 14.05 -10.99
C LEU A 59 3.91 13.16 -9.88
N ASN A 60 3.95 11.84 -10.07
CA ASN A 60 3.49 10.91 -9.05
C ASN A 60 4.27 11.06 -7.72
N THR A 61 5.58 11.26 -7.78
CA THR A 61 6.41 11.41 -6.57
C THR A 61 6.11 12.74 -5.87
N ARG A 62 5.86 13.83 -6.62
CA ARG A 62 5.45 15.12 -6.05
C ARG A 62 4.05 15.03 -5.42
N GLY A 63 3.13 14.33 -6.07
CA GLY A 63 1.81 14.03 -5.51
C GLY A 63 1.89 13.28 -4.17
N VAL A 64 2.82 12.31 -4.02
CA VAL A 64 3.08 11.64 -2.74
C VAL A 64 3.57 12.64 -1.70
N ALA A 65 4.50 13.52 -2.04
CA ALA A 65 5.01 14.54 -1.14
C ALA A 65 3.91 15.52 -0.68
N TYR A 66 3.03 15.95 -1.59
CA TYR A 66 1.87 16.77 -1.24
C TYR A 66 0.86 16.02 -0.35
N PHE A 67 0.62 14.74 -0.61
CA PHE A 67 -0.24 13.91 0.23
C PHE A 67 0.27 13.83 1.67
N GLU A 68 1.58 13.61 1.87
CA GLU A 68 2.22 13.61 3.19
C GLU A 68 2.05 14.95 3.93
N GLN A 69 2.08 16.08 3.19
CA GLN A 69 1.82 17.41 3.74
C GLN A 69 0.32 17.70 3.91
N LYS A 70 -0.57 16.76 3.58
CA LYS A 70 -2.03 16.93 3.55
C LYS A 70 -2.52 17.99 2.57
N GLU A 71 -1.71 18.33 1.59
CA GLU A 71 -2.06 19.19 0.47
C GLU A 71 -2.81 18.40 -0.60
N TYR A 72 -3.99 17.90 -0.24
CA TYR A 72 -4.75 16.92 -1.01
C TYR A 72 -5.14 17.41 -2.41
N SER A 73 -5.42 18.70 -2.58
CA SER A 73 -5.74 19.26 -3.90
C SER A 73 -4.54 19.22 -4.86
N ASN A 74 -3.34 19.53 -4.37
CA ASN A 74 -2.11 19.46 -5.16
C ASN A 74 -1.76 18.03 -5.49
N ALA A 75 -1.89 17.10 -4.52
CA ALA A 75 -1.68 15.67 -4.74
C ALA A 75 -2.64 15.11 -5.81
N GLN A 76 -3.91 15.51 -5.79
CA GLN A 76 -4.91 15.10 -6.79
C GLN A 76 -4.52 15.54 -8.19
N LEU A 77 -4.13 16.82 -8.35
CA LEU A 77 -3.71 17.38 -9.64
C LEU A 77 -2.51 16.62 -10.22
N ASP A 78 -1.51 16.34 -9.39
CA ASP A 78 -0.32 15.62 -9.80
C ASP A 78 -0.62 14.16 -10.20
N TYR A 79 -1.46 13.46 -9.44
CA TYR A 79 -1.85 12.09 -9.82
C TYR A 79 -2.69 12.07 -11.10
N ASP A 80 -3.60 13.03 -11.27
CA ASP A 80 -4.43 13.13 -12.47
C ASP A 80 -3.57 13.42 -13.71
N GLN A 81 -2.61 14.33 -13.61
CA GLN A 81 -1.67 14.62 -14.68
C GLN A 81 -0.76 13.41 -14.98
N ALA A 82 -0.23 12.73 -13.95
CA ALA A 82 0.57 11.51 -14.14
C ALA A 82 -0.20 10.41 -14.88
N ILE A 83 -1.50 10.26 -14.58
CA ILE A 83 -2.39 9.32 -15.28
C ILE A 83 -2.65 9.75 -16.72
N GLN A 84 -2.80 11.04 -16.95
CA GLN A 84 -3.03 11.57 -18.29
C GLN A 84 -1.82 11.34 -19.22
N VAL A 85 -0.62 11.59 -18.73
CA VAL A 85 0.62 11.43 -19.53
C VAL A 85 1.05 9.96 -19.64
N ALA A 86 0.78 9.14 -18.62
CA ALA A 86 1.15 7.73 -18.61
C ALA A 86 -0.02 6.84 -18.10
N PRO A 87 -1.06 6.59 -18.93
CA PRO A 87 -2.27 5.90 -18.51
C PRO A 87 -2.06 4.43 -18.11
N ASN A 88 -0.91 3.83 -18.44
CA ASN A 88 -0.54 2.47 -18.05
C ASN A 88 0.35 2.42 -16.80
N PHE A 89 0.67 3.55 -16.21
CA PHE A 89 1.46 3.64 -15.00
C PHE A 89 0.60 3.42 -13.74
N TYR A 90 0.64 2.23 -13.13
CA TYR A 90 -0.28 1.84 -12.05
C TYR A 90 -0.12 2.66 -10.75
N ARG A 91 1.08 3.19 -10.46
CA ARG A 91 1.36 3.87 -9.17
C ARG A 91 0.50 5.10 -8.90
N PRO A 92 0.26 6.02 -9.85
CA PRO A 92 -0.64 7.16 -9.61
C PRO A 92 -2.07 6.73 -9.26
N TYR A 93 -2.60 5.67 -9.87
CA TYR A 93 -3.91 5.12 -9.50
C TYR A 93 -3.90 4.61 -8.06
N TYR A 94 -2.88 3.86 -7.66
CA TYR A 94 -2.71 3.38 -6.29
C TYR A 94 -2.68 4.54 -5.28
N ASN A 95 -1.85 5.55 -5.53
CA ASN A 95 -1.70 6.70 -4.65
C ASN A 95 -2.97 7.57 -4.61
N ARG A 96 -3.65 7.72 -5.74
CA ARG A 96 -4.92 8.44 -5.81
C ARG A 96 -6.04 7.67 -5.09
N ALA A 97 -6.02 6.34 -5.07
CA ALA A 97 -6.93 5.55 -4.25
C ALA A 97 -6.74 5.85 -2.75
N LEU A 98 -5.49 5.93 -2.27
CA LEU A 98 -5.20 6.32 -0.88
C LEU A 98 -5.68 7.74 -0.57
N LEU A 99 -5.48 8.68 -1.49
CA LEU A 99 -5.98 10.06 -1.38
C LEU A 99 -7.50 10.08 -1.28
N LYS A 100 -8.21 9.35 -2.13
CA LYS A 100 -9.68 9.25 -2.12
C LYS A 100 -10.21 8.65 -0.81
N ILE A 101 -9.52 7.66 -0.24
CA ILE A 101 -9.86 7.14 1.09
C ILE A 101 -9.76 8.25 2.15
N ALA A 102 -8.68 9.04 2.13
CA ALA A 102 -8.52 10.16 3.06
C ALA A 102 -9.61 11.24 2.89
N GLN A 103 -10.18 11.36 1.70
CA GLN A 103 -11.30 12.24 1.36
C GLN A 103 -12.68 11.58 1.56
N SER A 104 -12.72 10.32 2.03
CA SER A 104 -13.95 9.52 2.20
C SER A 104 -14.67 9.15 0.88
N ASP A 105 -14.00 9.27 -0.27
CA ASP A 105 -14.48 8.77 -1.57
C ASP A 105 -14.11 7.30 -1.73
N LEU A 106 -14.84 6.42 -1.06
CA LEU A 106 -14.55 4.99 -1.03
C LEU A 106 -14.82 4.30 -2.37
N GLU A 107 -15.83 4.77 -3.12
CA GLU A 107 -16.15 4.22 -4.44
C GLU A 107 -15.09 4.58 -5.48
N GLY A 108 -14.67 5.85 -5.49
CA GLY A 108 -13.56 6.28 -6.33
C GLY A 108 -12.26 5.56 -6.00
N ALA A 109 -12.00 5.27 -4.73
CA ALA A 109 -10.83 4.50 -4.30
C ALA A 109 -10.88 3.05 -4.81
N LEU A 110 -12.04 2.36 -4.72
CA LEU A 110 -12.21 1.01 -5.27
C LEU A 110 -11.96 0.95 -6.76
N LYS A 111 -12.42 1.97 -7.50
CA LYS A 111 -12.17 2.09 -8.93
C LYS A 111 -10.67 2.22 -9.21
N ASP A 112 -9.99 3.14 -8.54
CA ASP A 112 -8.56 3.38 -8.75
C ASP A 112 -7.71 2.15 -8.35
N TYR A 113 -8.01 1.46 -7.25
CA TYR A 113 -7.35 0.18 -6.95
C TYR A 113 -7.58 -0.87 -8.04
N SER A 114 -8.78 -0.95 -8.59
CA SER A 114 -9.10 -1.91 -9.66
C SER A 114 -8.33 -1.60 -10.95
N ASP A 115 -8.20 -0.32 -11.29
CA ASP A 115 -7.36 0.12 -12.42
C ASP A 115 -5.88 -0.17 -12.15
N ALA A 116 -5.36 0.10 -10.96
CA ALA A 116 -3.99 -0.22 -10.58
C ALA A 116 -3.70 -1.73 -10.66
N ILE A 117 -4.62 -2.58 -10.19
CA ILE A 117 -4.50 -4.04 -10.26
C ILE A 117 -4.45 -4.53 -11.72
N ARG A 118 -5.23 -3.92 -12.61
CA ARG A 118 -5.21 -4.27 -14.03
C ARG A 118 -3.91 -3.87 -14.75
N LEU A 119 -3.25 -2.82 -14.25
CA LEU A 119 -2.08 -2.19 -14.87
C LEU A 119 -0.75 -2.64 -14.28
N VAL A 120 -0.75 -3.17 -13.03
CA VAL A 120 0.48 -3.61 -12.39
C VAL A 120 1.09 -4.79 -13.16
N PRO A 121 2.40 -4.77 -13.46
CA PRO A 121 3.05 -5.87 -14.16
C PRO A 121 2.99 -7.18 -13.38
N ASP A 122 2.79 -8.30 -14.06
CA ASP A 122 2.76 -9.65 -13.44
C ASP A 122 4.03 -9.98 -12.67
N THR A 123 5.18 -9.41 -13.08
CA THR A 123 6.46 -9.55 -12.41
C THR A 123 6.53 -8.83 -11.08
N ALA A 124 5.69 -7.82 -10.85
CA ALA A 124 5.66 -7.01 -9.63
C ALA A 124 4.77 -7.66 -8.53
N ARG A 125 5.03 -8.93 -8.21
CA ARG A 125 4.20 -9.73 -7.29
C ARG A 125 3.96 -9.09 -5.94
N SER A 126 4.97 -8.43 -5.34
CA SER A 126 4.81 -7.73 -4.06
C SER A 126 3.83 -6.57 -4.18
N ALA A 127 4.01 -5.71 -5.19
CA ALA A 127 3.10 -4.58 -5.44
C ALA A 127 1.66 -5.05 -5.72
N SER A 128 1.52 -6.13 -6.49
CA SER A 128 0.20 -6.76 -6.73
C SER A 128 -0.43 -7.26 -5.44
N SER A 129 0.36 -7.92 -4.56
CA SER A 129 -0.12 -8.36 -3.24
C SER A 129 -0.63 -7.19 -2.40
N ASP A 130 0.09 -6.07 -2.38
CA ASP A 130 -0.28 -4.88 -1.62
C ASP A 130 -1.54 -4.21 -2.17
N LEU A 131 -1.70 -4.18 -3.49
CA LEU A 131 -2.91 -3.67 -4.14
C LEU A 131 -4.16 -4.48 -3.75
N TYR A 132 -4.09 -5.81 -3.82
CA TYR A 132 -5.17 -6.68 -3.39
C TYR A 132 -5.43 -6.57 -1.89
N LEU A 133 -4.38 -6.49 -1.06
CA LEU A 133 -4.54 -6.28 0.38
C LEU A 133 -5.33 -5.00 0.67
N ASN A 134 -4.93 -3.87 0.08
CA ASN A 134 -5.56 -2.58 0.34
C ASN A 134 -7.01 -2.52 -0.17
N ARG A 135 -7.28 -3.06 -1.36
CA ARG A 135 -8.66 -3.14 -1.87
C ARG A 135 -9.51 -4.08 -1.02
N GLY A 136 -8.96 -5.21 -0.59
CA GLY A 136 -9.62 -6.14 0.32
C GLY A 136 -9.97 -5.51 1.67
N GLN A 137 -9.09 -4.68 2.23
CA GLN A 137 -9.37 -3.90 3.44
C GLN A 137 -10.53 -2.92 3.21
N LEU A 138 -10.55 -2.25 2.06
CA LEU A 138 -11.63 -1.33 1.72
C LEU A 138 -12.97 -2.06 1.57
N PHE A 139 -13.01 -3.23 0.92
CA PHE A 139 -14.21 -4.08 0.90
C PHE A 139 -14.65 -4.51 2.30
N ALA A 140 -13.70 -4.88 3.17
CA ALA A 140 -14.02 -5.27 4.54
C ALA A 140 -14.62 -4.13 5.36
N THR A 141 -14.13 -2.89 5.22
CA THR A 141 -14.70 -1.70 5.88
C THR A 141 -16.13 -1.40 5.43
N GLN A 142 -16.46 -1.73 4.18
CA GLN A 142 -17.81 -1.62 3.62
C GLN A 142 -18.68 -2.85 3.92
N SER A 143 -18.22 -3.76 4.77
CA SER A 143 -18.92 -5.03 5.09
C SER A 143 -19.14 -5.95 3.87
N GLN A 144 -18.38 -5.75 2.79
CA GLN A 144 -18.41 -6.59 1.61
C GLN A 144 -17.47 -7.81 1.82
N VAL A 145 -17.93 -8.75 2.66
CA VAL A 145 -17.10 -9.83 3.21
C VAL A 145 -16.52 -10.75 2.13
N GLN A 146 -17.33 -11.17 1.14
CA GLN A 146 -16.85 -12.11 0.13
C GLN A 146 -15.85 -11.49 -0.84
N PRO A 147 -16.02 -10.28 -1.37
CA PRO A 147 -15.00 -9.57 -2.12
C PRO A 147 -13.69 -9.40 -1.33
N ALA A 148 -13.78 -9.04 -0.03
CA ALA A 148 -12.61 -8.91 0.83
C ALA A 148 -11.82 -10.23 0.98
N ILE A 149 -12.51 -11.36 1.24
CA ILE A 149 -11.87 -12.67 1.31
C ILE A 149 -11.19 -13.05 -0.01
N THR A 150 -11.81 -12.75 -1.14
CA THR A 150 -11.25 -12.99 -2.46
C THR A 150 -9.95 -12.21 -2.66
N ASP A 151 -9.95 -10.92 -2.35
CA ASP A 151 -8.77 -10.07 -2.48
C ASP A 151 -7.65 -10.47 -1.50
N PHE A 152 -7.95 -10.75 -0.23
CA PHE A 152 -6.95 -11.25 0.70
C PHE A 152 -6.37 -12.59 0.27
N THR A 153 -7.19 -13.48 -0.31
CA THR A 153 -6.71 -14.75 -0.86
C THR A 153 -5.73 -14.49 -1.99
N LYS A 154 -6.04 -13.56 -2.89
CA LYS A 154 -5.14 -13.20 -3.99
C LYS A 154 -3.84 -12.56 -3.49
N ALA A 155 -3.93 -11.69 -2.48
CA ALA A 155 -2.75 -11.12 -1.82
C ALA A 155 -1.83 -12.21 -1.24
N ILE A 156 -2.39 -13.23 -0.58
CA ILE A 156 -1.65 -14.36 0.00
C ILE A 156 -1.06 -15.28 -1.08
N GLU A 157 -1.76 -15.53 -2.19
CA GLU A 157 -1.21 -16.29 -3.33
C GLU A 157 0.02 -15.61 -3.94
N LEU A 158 -0.01 -14.29 -4.02
CA LEU A 158 1.10 -13.48 -4.56
C LEU A 158 2.25 -13.37 -3.56
N ASN A 159 1.96 -13.20 -2.29
CA ASN A 159 2.92 -13.16 -1.19
C ASN A 159 2.44 -13.99 0.00
N PRO A 160 2.83 -15.27 0.08
CA PRO A 160 2.42 -16.18 1.18
C PRO A 160 2.86 -15.74 2.59
N LYS A 161 3.81 -14.78 2.68
CA LYS A 161 4.27 -14.17 3.93
C LYS A 161 3.63 -12.81 4.22
N ASN A 162 2.56 -12.43 3.53
CA ASN A 162 1.82 -11.21 3.85
C ASN A 162 1.02 -11.42 5.14
N ALA A 163 1.66 -11.16 6.28
CA ALA A 163 1.08 -11.36 7.61
C ALA A 163 -0.23 -10.59 7.80
N LEU A 164 -0.33 -9.38 7.23
CA LEU A 164 -1.51 -8.55 7.37
C LEU A 164 -2.70 -9.10 6.53
N ALA A 165 -2.46 -9.61 5.33
CA ALA A 165 -3.50 -10.25 4.52
C ALA A 165 -4.03 -11.53 5.20
N LEU A 166 -3.13 -12.36 5.74
CA LEU A 166 -3.48 -13.54 6.53
C LEU A 166 -4.32 -13.15 7.75
N TYR A 167 -3.86 -12.18 8.53
CA TYR A 167 -4.59 -11.69 9.70
C TYR A 167 -5.98 -11.17 9.33
N ASN A 168 -6.11 -10.35 8.31
CA ASN A 168 -7.39 -9.77 7.90
C ASN A 168 -8.36 -10.85 7.41
N ARG A 169 -7.90 -11.83 6.61
CA ARG A 169 -8.74 -12.96 6.17
C ARG A 169 -9.14 -13.84 7.35
N GLY A 170 -8.20 -14.12 8.27
CA GLY A 170 -8.45 -14.84 9.50
C GLY A 170 -9.54 -14.19 10.35
N ASN A 171 -9.55 -12.85 10.47
CA ASN A 171 -10.61 -12.13 11.16
C ASN A 171 -11.97 -12.29 10.48
N LEU A 172 -12.04 -12.25 9.16
CA LEU A 172 -13.30 -12.46 8.45
C LEU A 172 -13.83 -13.88 8.67
N TYR A 173 -12.96 -14.90 8.64
CA TYR A 173 -13.34 -16.28 8.97
C TYR A 173 -13.77 -16.43 10.43
N PHE A 174 -13.07 -15.79 11.35
CA PHE A 174 -13.42 -15.78 12.77
C PHE A 174 -14.83 -15.22 12.99
N ASN A 175 -15.15 -14.09 12.37
CA ASN A 175 -16.47 -13.46 12.46
C ASN A 175 -17.56 -14.32 11.82
N GLN A 176 -17.23 -15.10 10.79
CA GLN A 176 -18.13 -16.10 10.19
C GLN A 176 -18.22 -17.41 11.01
N LYS A 177 -17.54 -17.49 12.16
CA LYS A 177 -17.43 -18.71 12.99
C LYS A 177 -16.77 -19.89 12.28
N ASN A 178 -16.03 -19.64 11.21
CA ASN A 178 -15.19 -20.65 10.55
C ASN A 178 -13.86 -20.74 11.29
N LEU A 179 -13.88 -21.35 12.48
CA LEU A 179 -12.71 -21.43 13.36
C LEU A 179 -11.52 -22.17 12.74
N PRO A 180 -11.70 -23.29 11.99
CA PRO A 180 -10.56 -23.97 11.38
C PRO A 180 -9.78 -23.07 10.40
N ALA A 181 -10.47 -22.32 9.56
CA ALA A 181 -9.85 -21.41 8.61
C ALA A 181 -9.20 -20.20 9.33
N ALA A 182 -9.88 -19.65 10.34
CA ALA A 182 -9.35 -18.56 11.15
C ALA A 182 -8.04 -18.92 11.87
N LEU A 183 -8.03 -20.10 12.53
CA LEU A 183 -6.84 -20.63 13.21
C LEU A 183 -5.66 -20.80 12.24
N ALA A 184 -5.91 -21.38 11.06
CA ALA A 184 -4.88 -21.60 10.05
C ALA A 184 -4.28 -20.27 9.57
N ASP A 185 -5.10 -19.25 9.33
CA ASP A 185 -4.66 -17.95 8.87
C ASP A 185 -3.94 -17.16 9.97
N PHE A 186 -4.45 -17.12 11.19
CA PHE A 186 -3.76 -16.47 12.30
C PHE A 186 -2.43 -17.15 12.62
N GLN A 187 -2.37 -18.48 12.59
CA GLN A 187 -1.11 -19.21 12.79
C GLN A 187 -0.06 -18.81 11.75
N LYS A 188 -0.43 -18.82 10.47
CA LYS A 188 0.47 -18.37 9.39
C LYS A 188 0.85 -16.89 9.51
N SER A 189 -0.05 -16.05 10.00
CA SER A 189 0.22 -14.63 10.22
C SER A 189 1.31 -14.42 11.26
N VAL A 190 1.26 -15.11 12.42
CA VAL A 190 2.30 -14.99 13.46
C VAL A 190 3.61 -15.67 13.07
N GLU A 191 3.58 -16.68 12.19
CA GLU A 191 4.78 -17.28 11.60
C GLU A 191 5.45 -16.32 10.59
N ALA A 192 4.64 -15.58 9.82
CA ALA A 192 5.15 -14.61 8.85
C ALA A 192 5.70 -13.34 9.52
N ASP A 193 5.08 -12.90 10.61
CA ASP A 193 5.54 -11.77 11.43
C ASP A 193 5.42 -12.09 12.93
N PRO A 194 6.51 -12.57 13.54
CA PRO A 194 6.54 -12.87 14.99
C PRO A 194 6.40 -11.65 15.92
N ALA A 195 6.45 -10.42 15.38
CA ALA A 195 6.23 -9.20 16.14
C ALA A 195 4.76 -8.69 16.05
N PHE A 196 3.91 -9.36 15.28
CA PHE A 196 2.53 -8.93 15.07
C PHE A 196 1.61 -9.28 16.23
N GLY A 197 1.67 -8.51 17.33
CA GLY A 197 0.90 -8.74 18.56
C GLY A 197 -0.60 -8.89 18.35
N LYS A 198 -1.18 -8.15 17.40
CA LYS A 198 -2.60 -8.24 17.06
C LYS A 198 -2.99 -9.61 16.48
N ALA A 199 -2.10 -10.24 15.69
CA ALA A 199 -2.33 -11.58 15.15
C ALA A 199 -2.24 -12.66 16.26
N PHE A 200 -1.31 -12.53 17.19
CA PHE A 200 -1.25 -13.40 18.39
C PHE A 200 -2.52 -13.28 19.22
N TYR A 201 -3.08 -12.09 19.38
CA TYR A 201 -4.33 -11.90 20.08
C TYR A 201 -5.49 -12.60 19.36
N GLY A 202 -5.64 -12.42 18.05
CA GLY A 202 -6.63 -13.11 17.24
C GLY A 202 -6.49 -14.63 17.31
N LEU A 203 -5.25 -15.16 17.23
CA LEU A 203 -4.95 -16.57 17.39
C LEU A 203 -5.42 -17.07 18.75
N GLY A 204 -5.08 -16.37 19.83
CA GLY A 204 -5.47 -16.73 21.19
C GLY A 204 -6.99 -16.79 21.38
N LEU A 205 -7.71 -15.80 20.85
CA LEU A 205 -9.18 -15.81 20.91
C LEU A 205 -9.79 -16.99 20.11
N ALA A 206 -9.27 -17.27 18.92
CA ALA A 206 -9.71 -18.39 18.11
C ALA A 206 -9.43 -19.74 18.79
N GLN A 207 -8.27 -19.88 19.45
CA GLN A 207 -7.89 -21.05 20.24
C GLN A 207 -8.81 -21.25 21.46
N LEU A 208 -9.20 -20.16 22.16
CA LEU A 208 -10.18 -20.24 23.25
C LEU A 208 -11.51 -20.81 22.78
N LEU A 209 -12.02 -20.27 21.66
CA LEU A 209 -13.29 -20.76 21.08
C LEU A 209 -13.19 -22.20 20.56
N ASN A 210 -11.98 -22.65 20.24
CA ASN A 210 -11.70 -24.03 19.82
C ASN A 210 -11.32 -24.96 21.00
N ASN A 211 -11.59 -24.55 22.26
CA ASN A 211 -11.28 -25.28 23.49
C ASN A 211 -9.79 -25.62 23.70
N GLN A 212 -8.88 -24.88 23.10
CA GLN A 212 -7.42 -25.03 23.20
C GLN A 212 -6.83 -24.05 24.23
N ARG A 213 -7.27 -24.15 25.50
CA ARG A 213 -6.99 -23.14 26.54
C ARG A 213 -5.50 -22.89 26.77
N ASP A 214 -4.69 -23.95 26.83
CA ASP A 214 -3.25 -23.80 27.10
C ASP A 214 -2.55 -23.07 25.96
N ALA A 215 -2.82 -23.45 24.71
CA ALA A 215 -2.30 -22.77 23.53
C ALA A 215 -2.78 -21.31 23.47
N ALA A 216 -4.05 -21.05 23.77
CA ALA A 216 -4.61 -19.72 23.81
C ALA A 216 -3.88 -18.82 24.80
N CYS A 217 -3.57 -19.35 25.99
CA CYS A 217 -2.84 -18.59 27.02
C CYS A 217 -1.41 -18.27 26.59
N LEU A 218 -0.73 -19.16 25.84
CA LEU A 218 0.58 -18.85 25.26
C LEU A 218 0.48 -17.71 24.25
N SER A 219 -0.47 -17.80 23.32
CA SER A 219 -0.70 -16.77 22.29
C SER A 219 -1.08 -15.42 22.91
N LEU A 220 -1.99 -15.39 23.89
CA LEU A 220 -2.42 -14.17 24.56
C LEU A 220 -1.28 -13.53 25.38
N LYS A 221 -0.46 -14.34 26.08
CA LYS A 221 0.74 -13.84 26.79
C LYS A 221 1.76 -13.24 25.82
N GLN A 222 1.94 -13.86 24.66
CA GLN A 222 2.82 -13.33 23.62
C GLN A 222 2.28 -11.99 23.08
N ALA A 223 0.99 -11.88 22.79
CA ALA A 223 0.36 -10.62 22.39
C ALA A 223 0.57 -9.52 23.42
N LYS A 224 0.42 -9.84 24.72
CA LYS A 224 0.69 -8.92 25.82
C LYS A 224 2.15 -8.47 25.87
N GLN A 225 3.10 -9.39 25.70
CA GLN A 225 4.54 -9.07 25.66
C GLN A 225 4.90 -8.15 24.48
N LEU A 226 4.21 -8.30 23.36
CA LEU A 226 4.33 -7.43 22.18
C LEU A 226 3.58 -6.09 22.32
N GLY A 227 3.03 -5.80 23.50
CA GLY A 227 2.40 -4.52 23.80
C GLY A 227 0.96 -4.36 23.30
N TYR A 228 0.30 -5.45 22.87
CA TYR A 228 -1.10 -5.35 22.45
C TYR A 228 -2.02 -5.19 23.68
N ALA A 229 -2.63 -4.01 23.81
CA ALA A 229 -3.32 -3.59 25.03
C ALA A 229 -4.48 -4.54 25.43
N ASP A 230 -5.30 -4.98 24.47
CA ASP A 230 -6.46 -5.85 24.75
C ASP A 230 -6.05 -7.23 25.31
N ALA A 231 -4.81 -7.67 25.04
CA ALA A 231 -4.29 -8.93 25.56
C ALA A 231 -4.08 -8.91 27.08
N VAL A 232 -3.92 -7.75 27.70
CA VAL A 232 -3.76 -7.64 29.18
C VAL A 232 -4.98 -8.18 29.89
N ASN A 233 -6.17 -7.71 29.48
CA ASN A 233 -7.44 -8.13 30.05
C ASN A 233 -7.75 -9.60 29.74
N ALA A 234 -7.48 -10.02 28.50
CA ALA A 234 -7.70 -11.40 28.08
C ALA A 234 -6.84 -12.40 28.88
N VAL A 235 -5.55 -12.08 29.13
CA VAL A 235 -4.67 -12.92 29.98
C VAL A 235 -5.20 -13.00 31.41
N ALA A 236 -5.63 -11.87 32.00
CA ALA A 236 -6.19 -11.85 33.35
C ALA A 236 -7.48 -12.67 33.46
N GLN A 237 -8.30 -12.68 32.43
CA GLN A 237 -9.60 -13.38 32.43
C GLN A 237 -9.48 -14.89 32.16
N TYR A 238 -8.63 -15.30 31.22
CA TYR A 238 -8.63 -16.66 30.69
C TYR A 238 -7.42 -17.51 31.11
N CYS A 239 -6.35 -16.91 31.61
CA CYS A 239 -5.06 -17.57 31.82
C CYS A 239 -4.62 -17.62 33.30
N GLN A 240 -5.61 -17.77 34.17
CA GLN A 240 -5.38 -18.02 35.63
C GLN A 240 -5.07 -19.48 35.88
#